data_cfc1e9ef06a53d65953f36a597b8c4e5
#
_entry.id   cfc1e9ef06a53d65953f36a597b8c4e5
#
_cell.length_a   1.000
_cell.length_b   1.000
_cell.length_c   1.000
_cell.angle_alpha   90.00
_cell.angle_beta   90.00
_cell.angle_gamma   90.00
#
_symmetry.space_group_name_H-M   'P 1'
#
loop_
_entity.id
_entity.type
_entity.pdbx_description
1 polymer ?
#
loop_
_entity_poly.entity_id
_entity_poly.type
_entity_poly.pdbx_seq_one_letter_code
_entity_poly.pdbx_strand_id
1 'polypeptide(L)'
;IGWKSWEQIARDWLAAQGSDEMLRAARNTLLGETWTESGEAPEWQRLADRRRAFPAQIPAGGLFLTAGADVQKDRIEVDIWAWGRGLESWLVDHIVIPGGPDNPACWDQLTALLGHTWAHEKGANMTLAKLAIDTGYESAAVYAWSRKQGIAQVAPVKGVEGFNRATPVSGPTFVDATVNGRKLKRGARLWTVATATFKGETYRYLRVERPSEPD
;
A
#
# COMPACT_ATOMS: atom_id res chain seq x y z
N ILE A 1 -10.87 31.57 2.40
CA ILE A 1 -10.83 31.36 0.94
C ILE A 1 -10.71 32.77 0.35
N GLY A 2 -9.47 33.31 0.27
CA GLY A 2 -9.28 34.74 -0.08
C GLY A 2 -8.99 35.05 -1.55
N TRP A 3 -9.16 34.10 -2.48
CA TRP A 3 -8.67 34.21 -3.86
C TRP A 3 -9.66 33.81 -4.94
N LYS A 4 -10.81 33.20 -4.61
CA LYS A 4 -11.90 32.93 -5.55
C LYS A 4 -13.21 33.51 -5.02
N SER A 5 -14.02 34.14 -5.88
CA SER A 5 -15.37 34.56 -5.54
C SER A 5 -16.30 33.34 -5.46
N TRP A 6 -17.39 33.47 -4.72
CA TRP A 6 -18.44 32.43 -4.65
C TRP A 6 -19.01 32.08 -6.03
N GLU A 7 -19.14 33.07 -6.90
CA GLU A 7 -19.56 32.87 -8.28
C GLU A 7 -18.57 31.98 -9.06
N GLN A 8 -17.27 32.22 -8.90
CA GLN A 8 -16.23 31.41 -9.53
C GLN A 8 -16.22 29.98 -8.98
N ILE A 9 -16.38 29.82 -7.67
CA ILE A 9 -16.48 28.50 -7.02
C ILE A 9 -17.68 27.73 -7.57
N ALA A 10 -18.85 28.37 -7.71
CA ALA A 10 -20.06 27.75 -8.25
C ALA A 10 -19.88 27.33 -9.71
N ARG A 11 -19.25 28.15 -10.54
CA ARG A 11 -18.95 27.82 -11.94
C ARG A 11 -18.00 26.63 -12.05
N ASP A 12 -16.92 26.64 -11.29
CA ASP A 12 -15.93 25.57 -11.28
C ASP A 12 -16.57 24.25 -10.79
N TRP A 13 -17.45 24.32 -9.80
CA TRP A 13 -18.22 23.18 -9.32
C TRP A 13 -19.17 22.61 -10.36
N LEU A 14 -19.93 23.45 -11.05
CA LEU A 14 -20.84 23.02 -12.12
C LEU A 14 -20.07 22.43 -13.31
N ALA A 15 -18.94 23.02 -13.66
CA ALA A 15 -18.09 22.49 -14.73
C ALA A 15 -17.48 21.13 -14.39
N ALA A 16 -17.27 20.84 -13.12
CA ALA A 16 -16.72 19.56 -12.65
C ALA A 16 -17.73 18.38 -12.69
N GLN A 17 -19.04 18.66 -12.77
CA GLN A 17 -20.10 17.62 -12.68
C GLN A 17 -20.07 16.55 -13.79
N GLY A 18 -19.31 16.76 -14.86
CA GLY A 18 -19.22 15.82 -15.99
C GLY A 18 -18.10 14.78 -15.89
N SER A 19 -17.26 14.81 -14.86
CA SER A 19 -16.08 13.94 -14.72
C SER A 19 -15.76 13.71 -13.25
N ASP A 20 -15.65 12.43 -12.83
CA ASP A 20 -15.27 12.06 -11.47
C ASP A 20 -13.91 12.62 -11.06
N GLU A 21 -12.96 12.71 -12.00
CA GLU A 21 -11.65 13.30 -11.77
C GLU A 21 -11.74 14.80 -11.48
N MET A 22 -12.55 15.53 -12.25
CA MET A 22 -12.79 16.96 -12.04
C MET A 22 -13.60 17.22 -10.77
N LEU A 23 -14.56 16.36 -10.45
CA LEU A 23 -15.34 16.42 -9.21
C LEU A 23 -14.45 16.18 -7.98
N ARG A 24 -13.54 15.21 -8.05
CA ARG A 24 -12.54 14.94 -7.02
C ARG A 24 -11.64 16.15 -6.80
N ALA A 25 -11.10 16.72 -7.88
CA ALA A 25 -10.28 17.93 -7.79
C ALA A 25 -11.06 19.10 -7.20
N ALA A 26 -12.31 19.31 -7.63
CA ALA A 26 -13.17 20.38 -7.12
C ALA A 26 -13.51 20.19 -5.62
N ARG A 27 -13.87 18.99 -5.16
CA ARG A 27 -14.12 18.72 -3.75
C ARG A 27 -12.89 18.98 -2.89
N ASN A 28 -11.75 18.43 -3.27
CA ASN A 28 -10.51 18.55 -2.51
C ASN A 28 -10.01 20.02 -2.44
N THR A 29 -10.13 20.76 -3.55
CA THR A 29 -9.54 22.11 -3.64
C THR A 29 -10.50 23.24 -3.33
N LEU A 30 -11.79 23.12 -3.68
CA LEU A 30 -12.78 24.17 -3.49
C LEU A 30 -13.53 24.04 -2.17
N LEU A 31 -13.86 22.79 -1.78
CA LEU A 31 -14.65 22.54 -0.58
C LEU A 31 -13.79 22.11 0.60
N GLY A 32 -12.53 21.70 0.37
CA GLY A 32 -11.66 21.14 1.42
C GLY A 32 -12.18 19.80 1.97
N GLU A 33 -13.06 19.13 1.22
CA GLU A 33 -13.63 17.84 1.58
C GLU A 33 -12.76 16.71 1.02
N THR A 34 -12.56 15.66 1.81
CA THR A 34 -11.91 14.45 1.34
C THR A 34 -12.83 13.76 0.33
N TRP A 35 -12.32 13.50 -0.88
CA TRP A 35 -13.06 12.68 -1.85
C TRP A 35 -13.14 11.25 -1.34
N THR A 36 -14.35 10.78 -1.09
CA THR A 36 -14.66 9.36 -0.97
C THR A 36 -15.19 8.88 -2.30
N GLU A 37 -14.51 7.94 -2.95
CA GLU A 37 -15.04 7.25 -4.13
C GLU A 37 -16.26 6.45 -3.68
N SER A 38 -17.43 7.07 -3.82
CA SER A 38 -18.70 6.41 -3.52
C SER A 38 -18.93 5.32 -4.58
N GLY A 39 -18.83 4.08 -4.17
CA GLY A 39 -19.21 2.91 -4.98
C GLY A 39 -18.14 1.85 -5.21
N GLU A 40 -16.85 2.13 -5.03
CA GLU A 40 -15.80 1.12 -5.26
C GLU A 40 -15.34 0.40 -4.00
N ALA A 41 -15.22 1.10 -2.87
CA ALA A 41 -14.84 0.46 -1.61
C ALA A 41 -16.02 -0.34 -1.02
N PRO A 42 -15.80 -1.58 -0.57
CA PRO A 42 -16.81 -2.34 0.14
C PRO A 42 -17.11 -1.68 1.51
N GLU A 43 -18.34 -1.85 2.00
CA GLU A 43 -18.74 -1.38 3.32
C GLU A 43 -17.85 -2.02 4.39
N TRP A 44 -17.22 -1.21 5.22
CA TRP A 44 -16.27 -1.70 6.22
C TRP A 44 -16.92 -2.62 7.28
N GLN A 45 -18.20 -2.40 7.61
CA GLN A 45 -18.97 -3.26 8.50
C GLN A 45 -19.04 -4.68 7.96
N ARG A 46 -19.38 -4.85 6.68
CA ARG A 46 -19.41 -6.13 6.00
C ARG A 46 -18.06 -6.87 6.05
N LEU A 47 -16.95 -6.13 5.93
CA LEU A 47 -15.61 -6.72 6.07
C LEU A 47 -15.32 -7.10 7.51
N ALA A 48 -15.70 -6.25 8.47
CA ALA A 48 -15.53 -6.54 9.89
C ALA A 48 -16.32 -7.78 10.33
N ASP A 49 -17.54 -7.95 9.85
CA ASP A 49 -18.40 -9.11 10.14
C ASP A 49 -17.84 -10.43 9.56
N ARG A 50 -17.05 -10.32 8.49
CA ARG A 50 -16.37 -11.48 7.86
C ARG A 50 -15.07 -11.88 8.54
N ARG A 51 -14.61 -11.11 9.54
CA ARG A 51 -13.37 -11.39 10.24
C ARG A 51 -13.46 -12.72 10.98
N ARG A 52 -12.42 -13.54 10.83
CA ARG A 52 -12.29 -14.83 11.51
C ARG A 52 -11.13 -14.82 12.50
N ALA A 53 -11.29 -15.52 13.60
CA ALA A 53 -10.18 -15.88 14.46
C ALA A 53 -9.58 -17.20 13.97
N PHE A 54 -8.26 -17.28 13.97
CA PHE A 54 -7.51 -18.49 13.64
C PHE A 54 -6.73 -18.96 14.87
N PRO A 55 -6.43 -20.28 14.99
CA PRO A 55 -5.66 -20.81 16.13
C PRO A 55 -4.24 -20.25 16.23
N ALA A 56 -3.68 -19.79 15.13
CA ALA A 56 -2.38 -19.11 15.05
C ALA A 56 -2.46 -17.87 14.16
N GLN A 57 -1.38 -17.07 14.09
CA GLN A 57 -1.35 -15.87 13.28
C GLN A 57 -1.54 -16.17 11.79
N ILE A 58 -0.94 -17.27 11.31
CA ILE A 58 -1.05 -17.68 9.91
C ILE A 58 -1.92 -18.94 9.83
N PRO A 59 -3.04 -18.89 9.09
CA PRO A 59 -3.91 -20.04 8.86
C PRO A 59 -3.20 -21.19 8.15
N ALA A 60 -3.72 -22.41 8.31
CA ALA A 60 -3.16 -23.64 7.75
C ALA A 60 -2.90 -23.60 6.22
N GLY A 61 -3.66 -22.77 5.49
CA GLY A 61 -3.51 -22.56 4.05
C GLY A 61 -2.39 -21.61 3.64
N GLY A 62 -1.82 -20.83 4.57
CA GLY A 62 -0.76 -19.85 4.30
C GLY A 62 0.56 -20.51 3.92
N LEU A 63 1.13 -20.19 2.76
CA LEU A 63 2.33 -20.84 2.23
C LEU A 63 3.55 -19.92 2.26
N PHE A 64 3.36 -18.61 2.16
CA PHE A 64 4.42 -17.60 2.26
C PHE A 64 3.84 -16.25 2.70
N LEU A 65 4.70 -15.38 3.21
CA LEU A 65 4.33 -14.05 3.68
C LEU A 65 4.93 -12.97 2.78
N THR A 66 4.14 -11.94 2.54
CA THR A 66 4.63 -10.67 1.99
C THR A 66 4.18 -9.50 2.85
N ALA A 67 4.86 -8.37 2.71
CA ALA A 67 4.46 -7.13 3.37
C ALA A 67 4.35 -5.99 2.38
N GLY A 68 3.40 -5.10 2.63
CA GLY A 68 3.30 -3.77 2.03
C GLY A 68 3.56 -2.70 3.09
N ALA A 69 4.50 -1.79 2.82
CA ALA A 69 4.81 -0.68 3.71
C ALA A 69 4.47 0.65 3.05
N ASP A 70 3.68 1.47 3.75
CA ASP A 70 3.33 2.83 3.36
C ASP A 70 4.05 3.83 4.27
N VAL A 71 4.82 4.75 3.66
CA VAL A 71 5.61 5.74 4.37
C VAL A 71 4.83 7.04 4.45
N GLN A 72 4.53 7.48 5.67
CA GLN A 72 3.82 8.71 5.95
C GLN A 72 4.71 9.68 6.75
N LYS A 73 4.23 10.90 6.99
CA LYS A 73 4.98 11.96 7.65
C LYS A 73 5.44 11.58 9.06
N ASP A 74 4.61 10.89 9.80
CA ASP A 74 4.75 10.61 11.24
C ASP A 74 4.81 9.13 11.59
N ARG A 75 4.75 8.24 10.60
CA ARG A 75 4.74 6.78 10.80
C ARG A 75 5.04 6.02 9.52
N ILE A 76 5.31 4.73 9.67
CA ILE A 76 5.25 3.75 8.58
C ILE A 76 4.20 2.71 8.96
N GLU A 77 3.23 2.48 8.07
CA GLU A 77 2.23 1.43 8.23
C GLU A 77 2.64 0.20 7.42
N VAL A 78 2.55 -0.98 8.02
CA VAL A 78 2.98 -2.23 7.37
C VAL A 78 1.90 -3.27 7.52
N ASP A 79 1.38 -3.74 6.38
CA ASP A 79 0.44 -4.85 6.30
C ASP A 79 1.15 -6.14 5.93
N ILE A 80 0.96 -7.19 6.74
CA ILE A 80 1.52 -8.51 6.53
C ILE A 80 0.44 -9.43 5.99
N TRP A 81 0.70 -10.01 4.83
CA TRP A 81 -0.22 -10.91 4.14
C TRP A 81 0.34 -12.30 3.99
N ALA A 82 -0.44 -13.30 4.36
CA ALA A 82 -0.21 -14.70 4.01
C ALA A 82 -0.92 -15.02 2.70
N TRP A 83 -0.27 -15.82 1.87
CA TRP A 83 -0.76 -16.24 0.55
C TRP A 83 -0.83 -17.75 0.49
N GLY A 84 -1.95 -18.25 0.00
CA GLY A 84 -2.23 -19.66 -0.18
C GLY A 84 -2.39 -20.05 -1.64
N ARG A 85 -2.94 -21.25 -1.87
CA ARG A 85 -3.27 -21.74 -3.21
C ARG A 85 -4.48 -21.00 -3.78
N GLY A 86 -4.53 -20.86 -5.10
CA GLY A 86 -5.67 -20.24 -5.79
C GLY A 86 -5.85 -18.74 -5.49
N LEU A 87 -4.77 -18.04 -5.11
CA LEU A 87 -4.76 -16.62 -4.71
C LEU A 87 -5.56 -16.33 -3.40
N GLU A 88 -5.83 -17.36 -2.61
CA GLU A 88 -6.36 -17.14 -1.28
C GLU A 88 -5.36 -16.35 -0.44
N SER A 89 -5.85 -15.40 0.34
CA SER A 89 -4.97 -14.51 1.11
C SER A 89 -5.61 -14.08 2.42
N TRP A 90 -4.77 -13.82 3.42
CA TRP A 90 -5.17 -13.40 4.76
C TRP A 90 -4.31 -12.22 5.20
N LEU A 91 -4.94 -11.18 5.73
CA LEU A 91 -4.22 -10.16 6.49
C LEU A 91 -3.85 -10.78 7.84
N VAL A 92 -2.55 -10.99 8.03
CA VAL A 92 -1.99 -11.65 9.23
C VAL A 92 -1.74 -10.64 10.34
N ASP A 93 -1.24 -9.46 9.97
CA ASP A 93 -0.85 -8.44 10.92
C ASP A 93 -0.91 -7.05 10.29
N HIS A 94 -1.17 -6.03 11.10
CA HIS A 94 -1.07 -4.63 10.75
C HIS A 94 -0.24 -3.90 11.79
N ILE A 95 0.90 -3.37 11.39
CA ILE A 95 1.89 -2.79 12.29
C ILE A 95 2.06 -1.31 11.96
N VAL A 96 1.89 -0.46 12.96
CA VAL A 96 2.16 0.97 12.87
C VAL A 96 3.47 1.27 13.58
N ILE A 97 4.48 1.71 12.83
CA ILE A 97 5.78 2.11 13.34
C ILE A 97 5.79 3.64 13.46
N PRO A 98 5.78 4.21 14.67
CA PRO A 98 5.72 5.66 14.84
C PRO A 98 7.06 6.34 14.55
N GLY A 99 7.03 7.63 14.18
CA GLY A 99 8.22 8.48 14.08
C GLY A 99 8.58 8.97 12.68
N GLY A 100 8.02 8.38 11.62
CA GLY A 100 8.21 8.82 10.23
C GLY A 100 9.65 8.73 9.70
N PRO A 101 9.87 9.16 8.45
CA PRO A 101 11.14 8.94 7.72
C PRO A 101 12.34 9.73 8.25
N ASP A 102 12.11 10.82 9.00
CA ASP A 102 13.18 11.62 9.61
C ASP A 102 13.74 11.00 10.91
N ASN A 103 13.04 9.99 11.45
CA ASN A 103 13.43 9.32 12.68
C ASN A 103 14.19 8.01 12.38
N PRO A 104 15.51 7.92 12.67
CA PRO A 104 16.29 6.70 12.45
C PRO A 104 15.69 5.45 13.14
N ALA A 105 15.12 5.61 14.34
CA ALA A 105 14.54 4.50 15.08
C ALA A 105 13.33 3.87 14.35
N CYS A 106 12.61 4.64 13.52
CA CYS A 106 11.54 4.12 12.67
C CYS A 106 12.08 3.11 11.64
N TRP A 107 13.20 3.44 11.00
CA TRP A 107 13.87 2.55 10.04
C TRP A 107 14.51 1.33 10.70
N ASP A 108 15.01 1.48 11.92
CA ASP A 108 15.58 0.35 12.69
C ASP A 108 14.48 -0.65 13.05
N GLN A 109 13.29 -0.17 13.46
CA GLN A 109 12.12 -1.02 13.71
C GLN A 109 11.65 -1.73 12.42
N LEU A 110 11.58 -1.01 11.29
CA LEU A 110 11.25 -1.63 10.01
C LEU A 110 12.31 -2.68 9.59
N THR A 111 13.58 -2.43 9.88
CA THR A 111 14.66 -3.41 9.64
C THR A 111 14.49 -4.65 10.51
N ALA A 112 14.19 -4.48 11.79
CA ALA A 112 13.93 -5.60 12.71
C ALA A 112 12.75 -6.46 12.25
N LEU A 113 11.71 -5.84 11.68
CA LEU A 113 10.55 -6.52 11.15
C LEU A 113 10.90 -7.50 10.00
N LEU A 114 11.93 -7.22 9.21
CA LEU A 114 12.36 -8.14 8.15
C LEU A 114 12.85 -9.50 8.66
N GLY A 115 13.32 -9.56 9.91
CA GLY A 115 13.73 -10.79 10.60
C GLY A 115 12.66 -11.36 11.55
N HIS A 116 11.52 -10.69 11.66
CA HIS A 116 10.44 -11.18 12.51
C HIS A 116 9.82 -12.47 11.98
N THR A 117 9.24 -13.27 12.88
CA THR A 117 8.55 -14.51 12.53
C THR A 117 7.12 -14.53 13.03
N TRP A 118 6.24 -15.08 12.24
CA TRP A 118 4.82 -15.29 12.58
C TRP A 118 4.53 -16.77 12.70
N ALA A 119 3.77 -17.13 13.74
CA ALA A 119 3.43 -18.52 14.02
C ALA A 119 2.38 -19.05 13.03
N HIS A 120 2.68 -20.17 12.41
CA HIS A 120 1.77 -20.87 11.50
C HIS A 120 0.99 -21.96 12.25
N GLU A 121 -0.28 -22.16 11.89
CA GLU A 121 -1.18 -23.13 12.52
C GLU A 121 -0.62 -24.58 12.54
N LYS A 122 0.22 -24.93 11.57
CA LYS A 122 0.91 -26.23 11.53
C LYS A 122 2.24 -26.27 12.29
N GLY A 123 2.50 -25.30 13.18
CA GLY A 123 3.63 -25.27 14.09
C GLY A 123 4.94 -24.70 13.54
N ALA A 124 4.98 -24.25 12.28
CA ALA A 124 6.16 -23.57 11.73
C ALA A 124 6.17 -22.09 12.12
N ASN A 125 7.36 -21.48 12.17
CA ASN A 125 7.52 -20.02 12.18
C ASN A 125 7.92 -19.57 10.80
N MET A 126 7.20 -18.58 10.26
CA MET A 126 7.41 -18.08 8.90
C MET A 126 7.94 -16.65 8.91
N THR A 127 8.86 -16.36 8.00
CA THR A 127 9.44 -15.02 7.78
C THR A 127 8.85 -14.39 6.52
N LEU A 128 9.08 -13.07 6.35
CA LEU A 128 8.73 -12.37 5.13
C LEU A 128 9.57 -12.86 3.94
N ALA A 129 8.90 -13.29 2.88
CA ALA A 129 9.54 -13.56 1.60
C ALA A 129 9.89 -12.26 0.86
N LYS A 130 9.03 -11.23 0.97
CA LYS A 130 9.21 -9.95 0.30
C LYS A 130 8.47 -8.85 1.05
N LEU A 131 9.10 -7.68 1.15
CA LEU A 131 8.48 -6.42 1.55
C LEU A 131 8.53 -5.45 0.37
N ALA A 132 7.36 -4.95 -0.03
CA ALA A 132 7.23 -3.82 -0.95
C ALA A 132 7.07 -2.54 -0.12
N ILE A 133 7.82 -1.49 -0.44
CA ILE A 133 7.74 -0.20 0.26
C ILE A 133 7.43 0.92 -0.73
N ASP A 134 6.39 1.71 -0.43
CA ASP A 134 6.02 2.85 -1.25
C ASP A 134 7.09 3.94 -1.22
N THR A 135 7.28 4.59 -2.36
CA THR A 135 8.24 5.69 -2.55
C THR A 135 7.56 7.02 -2.86
N GLY A 136 6.26 7.13 -2.64
CA GLY A 136 5.47 8.33 -2.91
C GLY A 136 5.84 9.49 -2.00
N TYR A 137 6.17 9.20 -0.74
CA TYR A 137 6.61 10.17 0.26
C TYR A 137 8.08 9.92 0.64
N GLU A 138 8.88 10.99 0.77
CA GLU A 138 10.31 10.95 1.18
C GLU A 138 11.13 9.85 0.47
N SER A 139 11.01 9.78 -0.85
CA SER A 139 11.65 8.76 -1.68
C SER A 139 13.17 8.62 -1.44
N ALA A 140 13.85 9.71 -1.09
CA ALA A 140 15.29 9.70 -0.79
C ALA A 140 15.61 8.84 0.44
N ALA A 141 14.81 8.97 1.51
CA ALA A 141 14.96 8.19 2.73
C ALA A 141 14.66 6.70 2.46
N VAL A 142 13.57 6.41 1.71
CA VAL A 142 13.22 5.05 1.29
C VAL A 142 14.35 4.39 0.50
N TYR A 143 14.93 5.09 -0.49
CA TYR A 143 16.04 4.56 -1.27
C TYR A 143 17.30 4.35 -0.42
N ALA A 144 17.62 5.28 0.49
CA ALA A 144 18.76 5.15 1.37
C ALA A 144 18.65 3.94 2.29
N TRP A 145 17.45 3.68 2.84
CA TRP A 145 17.18 2.52 3.67
C TRP A 145 17.18 1.23 2.84
N SER A 146 16.41 1.16 1.76
CA SER A 146 16.25 -0.07 0.96
C SER A 146 17.55 -0.59 0.34
N ARG A 147 18.50 0.31 0.06
CA ARG A 147 19.83 -0.07 -0.43
C ARG A 147 20.64 -0.89 0.56
N LYS A 148 20.39 -0.71 1.86
CA LYS A 148 21.06 -1.47 2.93
C LYS A 148 20.49 -2.87 3.08
N GLN A 149 19.27 -3.08 2.54
CA GLN A 149 18.55 -4.35 2.60
C GLN A 149 18.85 -5.23 1.38
N GLY A 150 18.65 -6.53 1.52
CA GLY A 150 18.79 -7.46 0.40
C GLY A 150 17.73 -7.22 -0.68
N ILE A 151 18.15 -7.13 -1.94
CA ILE A 151 17.23 -6.95 -3.07
C ILE A 151 16.22 -8.10 -3.20
N ALA A 152 16.58 -9.28 -2.75
CA ALA A 152 15.68 -10.42 -2.70
C ALA A 152 14.52 -10.16 -1.72
N GLN A 153 14.75 -9.41 -0.66
CA GLN A 153 13.81 -9.20 0.42
C GLN A 153 13.00 -7.90 0.31
N VAL A 154 13.62 -6.79 -0.14
CA VAL A 154 12.98 -5.47 -0.20
C VAL A 154 12.85 -4.96 -1.62
N ALA A 155 11.68 -4.45 -1.97
CA ALA A 155 11.34 -3.86 -3.26
C ALA A 155 10.74 -2.45 -3.07
N PRO A 156 11.50 -1.36 -3.32
CA PRO A 156 10.91 -0.03 -3.47
C PRO A 156 9.94 0.00 -4.64
N VAL A 157 8.72 0.46 -4.39
CA VAL A 157 7.65 0.52 -5.39
C VAL A 157 7.14 1.94 -5.56
N LYS A 158 6.66 2.27 -6.75
CA LYS A 158 5.96 3.51 -7.04
C LYS A 158 4.64 3.20 -7.74
N GLY A 159 3.56 3.64 -7.13
CA GLY A 159 2.26 3.64 -7.77
C GLY A 159 2.25 4.53 -9.01
N VAL A 160 1.66 4.04 -10.08
CA VAL A 160 1.46 4.79 -11.33
C VAL A 160 0.02 4.64 -11.77
N GLU A 161 -0.54 5.71 -12.25
CA GLU A 161 -1.92 5.74 -12.77
C GLU A 161 -2.01 5.10 -14.16
N GLY A 162 -3.20 4.68 -14.54
CA GLY A 162 -3.56 4.13 -15.84
C GLY A 162 -3.99 2.67 -15.80
N PHE A 163 -5.13 2.40 -16.47
CA PHE A 163 -5.70 1.05 -16.60
C PHE A 163 -5.09 0.23 -17.74
N ASN A 164 -4.48 0.86 -18.74
CA ASN A 164 -4.02 0.22 -19.99
C ASN A 164 -2.52 -0.08 -19.97
N ARG A 165 -2.00 -0.61 -18.87
CA ARG A 165 -0.61 -1.05 -18.85
C ARG A 165 -0.51 -2.53 -19.25
N ALA A 166 0.39 -2.82 -20.17
CA ALA A 166 0.65 -4.18 -20.64
C ALA A 166 1.08 -5.13 -19.51
N THR A 167 1.72 -4.58 -18.46
CA THR A 167 2.09 -5.32 -17.26
C THR A 167 1.70 -4.54 -16.01
N PRO A 168 0.97 -5.13 -15.05
CA PRO A 168 0.58 -4.45 -13.83
C PRO A 168 1.77 -4.12 -12.91
N VAL A 169 2.87 -4.87 -13.00
CA VAL A 169 4.15 -4.58 -12.34
C VAL A 169 5.25 -4.56 -13.39
N SER A 170 6.06 -3.53 -13.39
CA SER A 170 7.21 -3.43 -14.29
C SER A 170 8.47 -2.94 -13.54
N GLY A 171 9.62 -3.36 -14.05
CA GLY A 171 10.92 -3.07 -13.47
C GLY A 171 11.69 -4.33 -13.06
N PRO A 172 12.73 -4.17 -12.27
CA PRO A 172 13.20 -2.91 -11.69
C PRO A 172 13.91 -2.01 -12.70
N THR A 173 13.64 -0.71 -12.61
CA THR A 173 14.44 0.32 -13.26
C THR A 173 15.45 0.89 -12.27
N PHE A 174 16.59 1.40 -12.78
CA PHE A 174 17.54 2.08 -11.92
C PHE A 174 17.23 3.56 -11.86
N VAL A 175 17.13 4.10 -10.65
CA VAL A 175 16.91 5.52 -10.38
C VAL A 175 18.07 6.10 -9.61
N ASP A 176 18.27 7.42 -9.73
CA ASP A 176 19.27 8.13 -8.94
C ASP A 176 18.80 8.18 -7.48
N ALA A 177 19.72 8.01 -6.56
CA ALA A 177 19.45 8.09 -5.12
C ALA A 177 20.39 9.11 -4.47
N THR A 178 19.88 9.82 -3.45
CA THR A 178 20.72 10.66 -2.59
C THR A 178 21.00 9.93 -1.30
N VAL A 179 22.28 9.74 -0.97
CA VAL A 179 22.71 9.10 0.26
C VAL A 179 23.75 9.98 0.93
N ASN A 180 23.54 10.37 2.17
CA ASN A 180 24.40 11.28 2.93
C ASN A 180 24.73 12.57 2.15
N GLY A 181 23.73 13.18 1.51
CA GLY A 181 23.87 14.40 0.71
C GLY A 181 24.57 14.21 -0.66
N ARG A 182 25.02 12.99 -1.01
CA ARG A 182 25.66 12.71 -2.30
C ARG A 182 24.68 12.03 -3.26
N LYS A 183 24.58 12.58 -4.47
CA LYS A 183 23.81 11.98 -5.56
C LYS A 183 24.57 10.79 -6.14
N LEU A 184 23.95 9.62 -6.09
CA LEU A 184 24.43 8.37 -6.69
C LEU A 184 23.61 8.07 -7.94
N LYS A 185 24.27 8.10 -9.10
CA LYS A 185 23.64 7.68 -10.36
C LYS A 185 23.26 6.20 -10.28
N ARG A 186 22.03 5.87 -10.71
CA ARG A 186 21.49 4.50 -10.68
C ARG A 186 21.59 3.87 -9.29
N GLY A 187 21.44 4.70 -8.27
CA GLY A 187 21.73 4.36 -6.87
C GLY A 187 20.67 3.47 -6.22
N ALA A 188 19.46 3.37 -6.75
CA ALA A 188 18.41 2.51 -6.22
C ALA A 188 17.69 1.78 -7.37
N ARG A 189 16.98 0.71 -7.04
CA ARG A 189 16.08 0.00 -7.95
C ARG A 189 14.65 0.36 -7.58
N LEU A 190 13.81 0.55 -8.60
CA LEU A 190 12.42 0.94 -8.43
C LEU A 190 11.54 0.08 -9.32
N TRP A 191 10.48 -0.46 -8.73
CA TRP A 191 9.40 -1.14 -9.47
C TRP A 191 8.23 -0.18 -9.61
N THR A 192 7.58 -0.18 -10.76
CA THR A 192 6.33 0.55 -10.96
C THR A 192 5.15 -0.39 -10.87
N VAL A 193 4.08 0.05 -10.20
CA VAL A 193 2.88 -0.74 -9.92
C VAL A 193 1.66 0.01 -10.43
N ALA A 194 0.85 -0.64 -11.27
CA ALA A 194 -0.41 -0.09 -11.78
C ALA A 194 -1.45 -0.07 -10.65
N THR A 195 -1.58 1.06 -9.96
CA THR A 195 -2.40 1.20 -8.76
C THR A 195 -3.87 0.89 -9.03
N ALA A 196 -4.41 1.42 -10.13
CA ALA A 196 -5.82 1.20 -10.49
C ALA A 196 -6.15 -0.27 -10.72
N THR A 197 -5.24 -1.03 -11.37
CA THR A 197 -5.43 -2.48 -11.61
C THR A 197 -5.53 -3.25 -10.30
N PHE A 198 -4.58 -3.05 -9.38
CA PHE A 198 -4.57 -3.78 -8.11
C PHE A 198 -5.68 -3.36 -7.16
N LYS A 199 -6.00 -2.06 -7.09
CA LYS A 199 -7.16 -1.58 -6.30
C LYS A 199 -8.46 -2.19 -6.81
N GLY A 200 -8.70 -2.16 -8.13
CA GLY A 200 -9.90 -2.74 -8.73
C GLY A 200 -10.02 -4.24 -8.48
N GLU A 201 -8.90 -4.98 -8.58
CA GLU A 201 -8.87 -6.41 -8.29
C GLU A 201 -9.14 -6.69 -6.79
N THR A 202 -8.49 -5.96 -5.90
CA THR A 202 -8.69 -6.08 -4.45
C THR A 202 -10.15 -5.80 -4.08
N TYR A 203 -10.73 -4.71 -4.58
CA TYR A 203 -12.13 -4.40 -4.31
C TYR A 203 -13.09 -5.44 -4.87
N ARG A 204 -12.79 -6.02 -6.02
CA ARG A 204 -13.57 -7.14 -6.57
C ARG A 204 -13.55 -8.34 -5.63
N TYR A 205 -12.38 -8.74 -5.11
CA TYR A 205 -12.27 -9.85 -4.15
C TYR A 205 -12.98 -9.55 -2.82
N LEU A 206 -12.87 -8.33 -2.31
CA LEU A 206 -13.54 -7.93 -1.08
C LEU A 206 -15.08 -7.92 -1.21
N ARG A 207 -15.61 -7.78 -2.44
CA ARG A 207 -17.05 -7.84 -2.71
C ARG A 207 -17.58 -9.24 -2.92
N VAL A 208 -16.74 -10.24 -3.16
CA VAL A 208 -17.17 -11.63 -3.34
C VAL A 208 -17.87 -12.09 -2.07
N GLU A 209 -19.04 -12.68 -2.22
CA GLU A 209 -19.76 -13.29 -1.11
C GLU A 209 -19.02 -14.55 -0.64
N ARG A 210 -19.04 -14.76 0.67
CA ARG A 210 -18.47 -15.96 1.25
C ARG A 210 -19.25 -17.16 0.71
N PRO A 211 -18.58 -18.23 0.22
CA PRO A 211 -19.27 -19.47 -0.06
C PRO A 211 -20.02 -19.94 1.19
N SER A 212 -21.26 -20.37 1.05
CA SER A 212 -21.94 -21.12 2.11
C SER A 212 -21.05 -22.29 2.50
N GLU A 213 -20.78 -22.46 3.80
CA GLU A 213 -20.09 -23.66 4.25
C GLU A 213 -20.91 -24.87 3.78
N PRO A 214 -20.28 -25.89 3.18
CA PRO A 214 -20.97 -27.14 2.92
C PRO A 214 -21.42 -27.70 4.28
N ASP A 215 -22.74 -28.03 4.37
CA ASP A 215 -23.33 -28.70 5.53
C ASP A 215 -22.62 -30.02 5.85
#